data_f6d2ff349a92bf29c87d747e848aa8d2
#
_entry.id   f6d2ff349a92bf29c87d747e848aa8d2
#
_cell.length_a   1.000
_cell.length_b   1.000
_cell.length_c   1.000
_cell.angle_alpha   90.00
_cell.angle_beta   90.00
_cell.angle_gamma   90.00
#
_symmetry.space_group_name_H-M   'P 1'
#
loop_
_entity.id
_entity.type
_entity.pdbx_description
1 polymer ?
#
loop_
_entity_poly.entity_id
_entity_poly.type
_entity_poly.pdbx_seq_one_letter_code
_entity_poly.pdbx_strand_id
1 'polypeptide(L)'
;MLKLLFIFTSLLSYDSSSLNKELQRVFVTATIYHAVEEQTDSTQNITASGYEINMADPLSDRIIAVSWDLENVYGFKMGDMVYVSGTGVLDGIWFVRDRMNKRFRKRIDFLVPQAMKGGKWENVLINHRRSSGR
;
A
#
# COMPACT_ATOMS: atom_id res chain seq x y z
N MET A 1 23.27 -26.66 36.98
CA MET A 1 22.31 -25.56 37.10
C MET A 1 22.61 -24.35 36.18
N LEU A 2 23.85 -24.03 35.95
CA LEU A 2 24.24 -22.93 35.05
C LEU A 2 24.03 -23.22 33.54
N LYS A 3 23.90 -24.48 33.12
CA LYS A 3 23.71 -24.88 31.73
C LYS A 3 22.28 -24.66 31.17
N LEU A 4 21.28 -24.52 32.04
CA LEU A 4 19.88 -24.30 31.62
C LEU A 4 19.56 -22.85 31.29
N LEU A 5 20.32 -21.88 31.82
CA LEU A 5 20.12 -20.45 31.54
C LEU A 5 20.67 -20.00 30.18
N PHE A 6 21.68 -20.71 29.64
CA PHE A 6 22.27 -20.39 28.33
C PHE A 6 21.41 -20.79 27.14
N ILE A 7 20.55 -21.79 27.27
CA ILE A 7 19.68 -22.26 26.19
C ILE A 7 18.48 -21.35 25.99
N PHE A 8 18.02 -20.64 27.03
CA PHE A 8 16.90 -19.71 26.97
C PHE A 8 17.24 -18.39 26.27
N THR A 9 18.47 -17.91 26.38
CA THR A 9 18.88 -16.65 25.77
C THR A 9 19.13 -16.76 24.26
N SER A 10 19.47 -17.94 23.73
CA SER A 10 19.68 -18.13 22.30
C SER A 10 18.36 -18.25 21.50
N LEU A 11 17.26 -18.69 22.14
CA LEU A 11 15.94 -18.80 21.51
C LEU A 11 15.24 -17.45 21.39
N LEU A 12 15.45 -16.52 22.31
CA LEU A 12 14.88 -15.17 22.29
C LEU A 12 15.56 -14.23 21.29
N SER A 13 16.82 -14.44 20.92
CA SER A 13 17.53 -13.64 19.94
C SER A 13 17.21 -14.01 18.49
N TYR A 14 16.62 -15.18 18.24
CA TYR A 14 16.31 -15.67 16.89
C TYR A 14 15.02 -15.06 16.34
N ASP A 15 14.00 -14.84 17.17
CA ASP A 15 12.68 -14.39 16.72
C ASP A 15 12.58 -12.89 16.45
N SER A 16 13.39 -12.05 17.09
CA SER A 16 13.31 -10.61 16.92
C SER A 16 13.92 -10.09 15.61
N SER A 17 14.89 -10.80 15.03
CA SER A 17 15.54 -10.39 13.77
C SER A 17 14.75 -10.79 12.52
N SER A 18 13.96 -11.86 12.56
CA SER A 18 13.10 -12.30 11.45
C SER A 18 11.83 -11.46 11.33
N LEU A 19 11.26 -11.02 12.46
CA LEU A 19 10.06 -10.17 12.49
C LEU A 19 10.31 -8.76 11.96
N ASN A 20 11.51 -8.22 12.16
CA ASN A 20 11.87 -6.88 11.69
C ASN A 20 12.11 -6.77 10.18
N LYS A 21 12.38 -7.87 9.50
CA LYS A 21 12.59 -7.92 8.05
C LYS A 21 11.31 -8.00 7.23
N GLU A 22 10.20 -8.39 7.85
CA GLU A 22 8.94 -8.65 7.15
C GLU A 22 7.98 -7.46 7.09
N LEU A 23 8.15 -6.46 7.99
CA LEU A 23 7.26 -5.31 8.07
C LEU A 23 7.97 -4.06 7.60
N GLN A 24 7.46 -3.45 6.55
CA GLN A 24 7.90 -2.14 6.10
C GLN A 24 6.83 -1.10 6.40
N ARG A 25 7.24 -0.04 7.08
CA ARG A 25 6.40 1.09 7.45
C ARG A 25 6.92 2.36 6.80
N VAL A 26 6.04 3.08 6.13
CA VAL A 26 6.38 4.35 5.48
C VAL A 26 5.29 5.36 5.77
N PHE A 27 5.70 6.57 6.14
CA PHE A 27 4.79 7.71 6.20
C PHE A 27 4.70 8.36 4.84
N VAL A 28 3.48 8.60 4.39
CA VAL A 28 3.18 9.16 3.07
C VAL A 28 2.13 10.27 3.17
N THR A 29 2.05 11.08 2.13
CA THR A 29 0.87 11.92 1.88
C THR A 29 -0.13 11.10 1.07
N ALA A 30 -1.40 11.14 1.44
CA ALA A 30 -2.46 10.45 0.73
C ALA A 30 -3.43 11.45 0.10
N THR A 31 -3.84 11.17 -1.11
CA THR A 31 -4.85 11.90 -1.86
C THR A 31 -5.85 10.92 -2.46
N ILE A 32 -6.82 11.42 -3.22
CA ILE A 32 -7.80 10.59 -3.91
C ILE A 32 -7.77 10.83 -5.41
N TYR A 33 -8.17 9.83 -6.19
CA TYR A 33 -8.41 9.97 -7.62
C TYR A 33 -9.66 9.17 -8.02
N HIS A 34 -10.16 9.48 -9.20
CA HIS A 34 -11.38 8.86 -9.74
C HIS A 34 -11.08 8.13 -11.03
N ALA A 35 -11.72 6.98 -11.23
CA ALA A 35 -11.81 6.37 -12.54
C ALA A 35 -12.86 7.14 -13.35
N VAL A 36 -12.46 7.75 -14.47
CA VAL A 36 -13.32 8.64 -15.24
C VAL A 36 -13.72 7.97 -16.56
N GLU A 37 -15.01 7.81 -16.79
CA GLU A 37 -15.55 7.21 -18.03
C GLU A 37 -15.42 8.10 -19.27
N GLU A 38 -15.12 9.38 -19.09
CA GLU A 38 -15.17 10.39 -20.15
C GLU A 38 -13.95 10.46 -21.05
N GLN A 39 -12.92 9.70 -20.78
CA GLN A 39 -11.77 9.63 -21.66
C GLN A 39 -11.98 8.57 -22.73
N THR A 40 -11.79 8.95 -23.98
CA THR A 40 -12.02 8.11 -25.17
C THR A 40 -11.07 6.92 -25.33
N ASP A 41 -10.29 6.59 -24.32
CA ASP A 41 -9.38 5.46 -24.31
C ASP A 41 -10.09 4.21 -23.78
N SER A 42 -10.08 3.12 -24.55
CA SER A 42 -10.70 1.84 -24.20
C SER A 42 -10.12 1.16 -22.94
N THR A 43 -9.08 1.74 -22.32
CA THR A 43 -8.36 1.18 -21.16
C THR A 43 -8.60 1.93 -19.85
N GLN A 44 -9.62 2.78 -19.77
CA GLN A 44 -9.90 3.62 -18.58
C GLN A 44 -10.19 2.84 -17.31
N ASN A 45 -10.74 1.65 -17.45
CA ASN A 45 -11.07 0.78 -16.35
C ASN A 45 -9.94 -0.19 -15.98
N ILE A 46 -8.76 -0.03 -16.59
CA ILE A 46 -7.60 -0.89 -16.34
C ILE A 46 -6.49 -0.07 -15.70
N THR A 47 -6.01 -0.52 -14.55
CA THR A 47 -4.90 0.11 -13.83
C THR A 47 -3.56 -0.17 -14.51
N ALA A 48 -2.50 0.53 -14.08
CA ALA A 48 -1.13 0.30 -14.57
C ALA A 48 -0.65 -1.14 -14.38
N SER A 49 -1.18 -1.86 -13.40
CA SER A 49 -0.87 -3.28 -13.18
C SER A 49 -1.67 -4.25 -14.05
N GLY A 50 -2.60 -3.74 -14.87
CA GLY A 50 -3.50 -4.57 -15.67
C GLY A 50 -4.76 -5.04 -14.94
N TYR A 51 -5.02 -4.52 -13.74
CA TYR A 51 -6.21 -4.86 -12.97
C TYR A 51 -7.43 -4.13 -13.51
N GLU A 52 -8.53 -4.86 -13.71
CA GLU A 52 -9.81 -4.30 -14.18
C GLU A 52 -10.62 -3.76 -13.01
N ILE A 53 -10.92 -2.45 -13.05
CA ILE A 53 -11.67 -1.76 -12.01
C ILE A 53 -13.16 -2.09 -12.15
N ASN A 54 -13.82 -2.39 -11.03
CA ASN A 54 -15.28 -2.41 -10.98
C ASN A 54 -15.83 -0.99 -11.04
N MET A 55 -16.20 -0.53 -12.24
CA MET A 55 -16.67 0.84 -12.47
C MET A 55 -18.01 1.13 -11.79
N ALA A 56 -18.80 0.11 -11.46
CA ALA A 56 -20.06 0.28 -10.71
C ALA A 56 -19.80 0.60 -9.23
N ASP A 57 -18.72 0.09 -8.67
CA ASP A 57 -18.31 0.34 -7.28
C ASP A 57 -16.78 0.30 -7.16
N PRO A 58 -16.08 1.37 -7.59
CA PRO A 58 -14.62 1.38 -7.56
C PRO A 58 -14.02 1.24 -6.17
N LEU A 59 -14.69 1.71 -5.13
CA LEU A 59 -14.22 1.63 -3.75
C LEU A 59 -14.15 0.18 -3.25
N SER A 60 -15.00 -0.71 -3.77
CA SER A 60 -15.00 -2.13 -3.38
C SER A 60 -13.70 -2.86 -3.75
N ASP A 61 -13.00 -2.40 -4.77
CA ASP A 61 -11.72 -2.95 -5.20
C ASP A 61 -10.56 -2.60 -4.26
N ARG A 62 -10.72 -1.57 -3.43
CA ARG A 62 -9.71 -1.13 -2.47
C ARG A 62 -8.36 -0.88 -3.13
N ILE A 63 -8.34 -0.08 -4.18
CA ILE A 63 -7.16 0.18 -5.01
C ILE A 63 -6.46 1.45 -4.56
N ILE A 64 -5.12 1.37 -4.41
CA ILE A 64 -4.25 2.54 -4.32
C ILE A 64 -3.27 2.60 -5.48
N ALA A 65 -3.00 3.80 -5.93
CA ALA A 65 -1.85 4.13 -6.76
C ALA A 65 -0.69 4.56 -5.86
N VAL A 66 0.53 4.18 -6.23
CA VAL A 66 1.73 4.49 -5.46
C VAL A 66 2.69 5.34 -6.27
N SER A 67 3.41 6.23 -5.58
CA SER A 67 4.48 7.02 -6.19
C SER A 67 5.66 6.14 -6.60
N TRP A 68 6.45 6.64 -7.54
CA TRP A 68 7.58 5.92 -8.12
C TRP A 68 8.55 5.36 -7.07
N ASP A 69 8.86 6.15 -6.05
CA ASP A 69 9.80 5.77 -5.00
C ASP A 69 9.27 4.66 -4.09
N LEU A 70 7.96 4.61 -3.85
CA LEU A 70 7.37 3.50 -3.08
C LEU A 70 7.60 2.16 -3.77
N GLU A 71 7.49 2.11 -5.09
CA GLU A 71 7.74 0.90 -5.88
C GLU A 71 9.24 0.61 -6.01
N ASN A 72 10.05 1.61 -6.35
CA ASN A 72 11.43 1.41 -6.78
C ASN A 72 12.47 1.55 -5.66
N VAL A 73 12.16 2.26 -4.59
CA VAL A 73 13.05 2.45 -3.45
C VAL A 73 12.56 1.67 -2.23
N TYR A 74 11.28 1.77 -1.91
CA TYR A 74 10.70 1.14 -0.73
C TYR A 74 10.22 -0.30 -0.95
N GLY A 75 10.17 -0.74 -2.21
CA GLY A 75 9.90 -2.13 -2.56
C GLY A 75 8.45 -2.59 -2.51
N PHE A 76 7.50 -1.66 -2.60
CA PHE A 76 6.09 -2.01 -2.78
C PHE A 76 5.88 -2.54 -4.20
N LYS A 77 5.21 -3.67 -4.32
CA LYS A 77 4.97 -4.33 -5.62
C LYS A 77 3.50 -4.26 -6.00
N MET A 78 3.23 -4.23 -7.30
CA MET A 78 1.86 -4.36 -7.80
C MET A 78 1.23 -5.67 -7.30
N GLY A 79 0.03 -5.53 -6.74
CA GLY A 79 -0.70 -6.64 -6.12
C GLY A 79 -0.49 -6.76 -4.61
N ASP A 80 0.45 -6.04 -4.03
CA ASP A 80 0.70 -6.06 -2.59
C ASP A 80 -0.51 -5.56 -1.81
N MET A 81 -0.77 -6.21 -0.69
CA MET A 81 -1.73 -5.78 0.29
C MET A 81 -1.04 -4.88 1.32
N VAL A 82 -1.60 -3.70 1.56
CA VAL A 82 -1.09 -2.75 2.55
C VAL A 82 -2.18 -2.37 3.55
N TYR A 83 -1.78 -2.09 4.76
CA TYR A 83 -2.65 -1.52 5.77
C TYR A 83 -2.38 -0.03 5.90
N VAL A 84 -3.43 0.77 5.76
CA VAL A 84 -3.36 2.23 5.80
C VAL A 84 -4.02 2.74 7.08
N SER A 85 -3.36 3.67 7.74
CA SER A 85 -3.89 4.35 8.93
C SER A 85 -3.53 5.84 8.92
N GLY A 86 -4.41 6.65 9.47
CA GLY A 86 -4.22 8.10 9.58
C GLY A 86 -5.13 8.95 8.69
N THR A 87 -6.08 8.34 7.97
CA THR A 87 -7.08 9.05 7.17
C THR A 87 -8.46 9.06 7.83
N GLY A 88 -8.72 8.14 8.75
CA GLY A 88 -10.03 7.91 9.32
C GLY A 88 -10.89 7.05 8.39
N VAL A 89 -11.70 7.69 7.54
CA VAL A 89 -12.68 6.99 6.68
C VAL A 89 -12.09 6.03 5.65
N LEU A 90 -10.84 6.25 5.23
CA LEU A 90 -10.17 5.39 4.25
C LEU A 90 -9.14 4.46 4.88
N ASP A 91 -9.10 4.38 6.20
CA ASP A 91 -8.22 3.43 6.90
C ASP A 91 -8.62 1.98 6.61
N GLY A 92 -7.65 1.09 6.68
CA GLY A 92 -7.86 -0.32 6.48
C GLY A 92 -6.96 -0.91 5.41
N ILE A 93 -7.38 -2.04 4.84
CA ILE A 93 -6.62 -2.80 3.85
C ILE A 93 -6.89 -2.25 2.45
N TRP A 94 -5.80 -2.07 1.69
CA TRP A 94 -5.80 -1.63 0.30
C TRP A 94 -4.82 -2.47 -0.52
N PHE A 95 -5.00 -2.47 -1.83
CA PHE A 95 -4.15 -3.20 -2.77
C PHE A 95 -3.43 -2.23 -3.70
N VAL A 96 -2.13 -2.42 -3.85
CA VAL A 96 -1.30 -1.66 -4.78
C VAL A 96 -1.60 -2.16 -6.20
N ARG A 97 -2.31 -1.36 -6.99
CA ARG A 97 -2.73 -1.75 -8.35
C ARG A 97 -2.36 -0.73 -9.43
N ASP A 98 -1.98 0.46 -9.01
CA ASP A 98 -1.78 1.56 -9.97
C ASP A 98 -0.54 2.38 -9.63
N ARG A 99 -0.11 3.21 -10.57
CA ARG A 99 1.06 4.08 -10.44
C ARG A 99 0.65 5.53 -10.59
N MET A 100 1.27 6.36 -9.75
CA MET A 100 1.16 7.82 -9.85
C MET A 100 2.17 8.37 -10.87
N ASN A 101 1.96 9.62 -11.27
CA ASN A 101 2.93 10.35 -12.07
C ASN A 101 4.32 10.33 -11.40
N LYS A 102 5.40 10.19 -12.19
CA LYS A 102 6.78 10.06 -11.72
C LYS A 102 7.29 11.24 -10.89
N ARG A 103 6.65 12.39 -10.96
CA ARG A 103 7.01 13.58 -10.16
C ARG A 103 6.71 13.44 -8.67
N PHE A 104 5.77 12.56 -8.30
CA PHE A 104 5.38 12.39 -6.89
C PHE A 104 6.35 11.50 -6.13
N ARG A 105 6.53 11.82 -4.85
CA ARG A 105 7.36 11.06 -3.92
C ARG A 105 6.61 10.87 -2.60
N LYS A 106 6.79 9.68 -1.99
CA LYS A 106 6.17 9.29 -0.71
C LYS A 106 4.69 9.64 -0.67
N ARG A 107 3.97 9.17 -1.69
CA ARG A 107 2.57 9.51 -1.88
C ARG A 107 1.77 8.31 -2.37
N ILE A 108 0.53 8.23 -1.91
CA ILE A 108 -0.48 7.30 -2.42
C ILE A 108 -1.73 8.07 -2.84
N ASP A 109 -2.47 7.49 -3.79
CA ASP A 109 -3.79 7.95 -4.21
C ASP A 109 -4.79 6.82 -4.02
N PHE A 110 -5.87 7.10 -3.31
CA PHE A 110 -6.99 6.17 -3.18
C PHE A 110 -7.93 6.30 -4.37
N LEU A 111 -8.26 5.18 -5.01
CA LEU A 111 -9.33 5.14 -6.00
C LEU A 111 -10.68 5.19 -5.30
N VAL A 112 -11.47 6.22 -5.57
CA VAL A 112 -12.75 6.47 -4.92
C VAL A 112 -13.82 6.80 -5.96
N PRO A 113 -15.13 6.62 -5.62
CA PRO A 113 -16.22 7.05 -6.49
C PRO A 113 -16.21 8.56 -6.72
N GLN A 114 -16.75 8.99 -7.88
CA GLN A 114 -16.83 10.41 -8.22
C GLN A 114 -17.62 11.25 -7.22
N ALA A 115 -18.54 10.63 -6.48
CA ALA A 115 -19.31 11.28 -5.42
C ALA A 115 -18.43 11.72 -4.22
N MET A 116 -17.32 11.03 -3.99
CA MET A 116 -16.36 11.42 -2.96
C MET A 116 -15.42 12.49 -3.53
N LYS A 117 -15.57 13.72 -3.06
CA LYS A 117 -14.81 14.87 -3.54
C LYS A 117 -13.85 15.38 -2.47
N GLY A 118 -12.61 15.68 -2.90
CA GLY A 118 -11.57 16.19 -2.03
C GLY A 118 -11.02 15.12 -1.09
N GLY A 119 -9.84 15.36 -0.62
CA GLY A 119 -9.16 14.50 0.35
C GLY A 119 -7.66 14.62 0.18
N LYS A 120 -7.03 15.11 1.23
CA LYS A 120 -5.59 15.13 1.38
C LYS A 120 -5.25 14.94 2.85
N TRP A 121 -4.42 13.96 3.12
CA TRP A 121 -3.97 13.63 4.46
C TRP A 121 -2.45 13.57 4.49
N GLU A 122 -1.87 14.27 5.44
CA GLU A 122 -0.44 14.22 5.72
C GLU A 122 -0.15 13.14 6.76
N ASN A 123 1.08 12.62 6.78
CA ASN A 123 1.56 11.66 7.78
C ASN A 123 0.67 10.40 7.88
N VAL A 124 0.28 9.88 6.75
CA VAL A 124 -0.46 8.61 6.65
C VAL A 124 0.54 7.48 6.73
N LEU A 125 0.29 6.52 7.61
CA LEU A 125 1.16 5.36 7.76
C LEU A 125 0.66 4.23 6.87
N ILE A 126 1.54 3.70 6.04
CA ILE A 126 1.30 2.48 5.29
C ILE A 126 2.21 1.37 5.79
N ASN A 127 1.63 0.22 6.07
CA ASN A 127 2.32 -0.99 6.49
C ASN A 127 2.23 -2.04 5.40
N HIS A 128 3.36 -2.57 5.04
CA HIS A 128 3.49 -3.58 4.00
C HIS A 128 4.20 -4.81 4.56
N ARG A 129 3.56 -5.95 4.43
CA ARG A 129 4.20 -7.22 4.73
C ARG A 129 4.90 -7.72 3.48
N ARG A 130 6.22 -7.73 3.50
CA ARG A 130 6.97 -8.38 2.42
C ARG A 130 6.63 -9.87 2.43
N SER A 131 6.09 -10.37 1.34
CA SER A 131 6.13 -11.81 1.12
C SER A 131 7.60 -12.21 1.08
N SER A 132 8.01 -13.08 2.00
CA SER A 132 9.30 -13.72 1.89
C SER A 132 9.35 -14.38 0.51
N GLY A 133 10.11 -13.79 -0.40
CA GLY A 133 10.31 -14.35 -1.72
C GLY A 133 10.90 -15.75 -1.57
N ARG A 134 10.21 -16.70 -2.12
CA ARG A 134 10.80 -18.02 -2.36
C ARG A 134 11.69 -17.94 -3.60
#